data_c0c4e198d339efebf2c3f405245b5304
#
_entry.id   c0c4e198d339efebf2c3f405245b5304
#
_cell.length_a   1.000
_cell.length_b   1.000
_cell.length_c   1.000
_cell.angle_alpha   90.00
_cell.angle_beta   90.00
_cell.angle_gamma   90.00
#
_symmetry.space_group_name_H-M   'P 1'
#
loop_
_entity.id
_entity.type
_entity.pdbx_description
1 polymer ?
#
loop_
_entity_poly.entity_id
_entity_poly.type
_entity_poly.pdbx_seq_one_letter_code
_entity_poly.pdbx_strand_id
1 'polypeptide(L)'
;EISACLVGSEMCIRDSLHIELGRAMSLSGMCVALSAALVYDKKTVVLSILGTYFNGIILDYFIFDNNKKRRVCIITEKEEKLRQFIIKDLHSGATIYEAIGAYNLEKHNEIITIVDKSEYQKLMAFINKEDPKAFITVYNVSNMRYQPKI
;
A
#
# COMPACT_ATOMS: atom_id res chain seq x y z
N GLU A 1 -0.38 -21.92 -24.08
CA GLU A 1 -0.41 -23.01 -23.06
C GLU A 1 0.78 -22.95 -22.07
N ILE A 2 1.98 -22.55 -22.51
CA ILE A 2 3.19 -22.45 -21.64
C ILE A 2 3.04 -21.35 -20.58
N SER A 3 2.42 -20.20 -20.91
CA SER A 3 2.21 -19.10 -19.96
C SER A 3 1.19 -19.45 -18.86
N ALA A 4 0.16 -20.25 -19.16
CA ALA A 4 -0.81 -20.69 -18.16
C ALA A 4 -0.21 -21.69 -17.16
N CYS A 5 0.73 -22.51 -17.61
CA CYS A 5 1.43 -23.47 -16.75
C CYS A 5 2.43 -22.76 -15.81
N LEU A 6 3.10 -21.70 -16.28
CA LEU A 6 3.99 -20.85 -15.46
C LEU A 6 3.21 -20.11 -14.35
N VAL A 7 2.09 -19.50 -14.68
CA VAL A 7 1.22 -18.81 -13.70
C VAL A 7 0.66 -19.78 -12.65
N GLY A 8 0.32 -21.01 -13.05
CA GLY A 8 -0.13 -22.05 -12.11
C GLY A 8 0.96 -22.49 -11.13
N SER A 9 2.21 -22.63 -11.59
CA SER A 9 3.33 -22.98 -10.72
C SER A 9 3.69 -21.86 -9.72
N GLU A 10 3.57 -20.61 -10.11
CA GLU A 10 3.83 -19.46 -9.25
C GLU A 10 2.79 -19.34 -8.13
N MET A 11 1.51 -19.63 -8.42
CA MET A 11 0.45 -19.69 -7.39
C MET A 11 0.68 -20.82 -6.39
N CYS A 12 1.09 -21.99 -6.84
CA CYS A 12 1.39 -23.14 -5.96
C CYS A 12 2.57 -22.83 -5.02
N ILE A 13 3.61 -22.17 -5.51
CA ILE A 13 4.77 -21.76 -4.70
C ILE A 13 4.37 -20.72 -3.66
N ARG A 14 3.55 -19.75 -4.01
CA ARG A 14 3.02 -18.74 -3.10
C ARG A 14 2.24 -19.35 -1.95
N ASP A 15 1.33 -20.28 -2.24
CA ASP A 15 0.43 -20.89 -1.24
C ASP A 15 1.19 -21.85 -0.31
N SER A 16 2.25 -22.50 -0.82
CA SER A 16 3.07 -23.45 -0.04
C SER A 16 4.08 -22.75 0.88
N LEU A 17 4.66 -21.63 0.45
CA LEU A 17 5.77 -20.98 1.16
C LEU A 17 5.38 -19.67 1.86
N HIS A 18 4.14 -19.19 1.74
CA HIS A 18 3.66 -17.90 2.31
C HIS A 18 4.56 -16.72 1.93
N ILE A 19 5.14 -16.74 0.73
CA ILE A 19 6.07 -15.71 0.23
C ILE A 19 5.27 -14.64 -0.53
N GLU A 20 5.71 -13.39 -0.47
CA GLU A 20 5.16 -12.29 -1.26
C GLU A 20 5.26 -12.59 -2.76
N LEU A 21 4.24 -12.18 -3.52
CA LEU A 21 4.07 -12.53 -4.93
C LEU A 21 5.30 -12.19 -5.79
N GLY A 22 5.93 -11.04 -5.57
CA GLY A 22 7.12 -10.63 -6.32
C GLY A 22 8.34 -11.51 -6.05
N ARG A 23 8.51 -11.97 -4.80
CA ARG A 23 9.57 -12.91 -4.45
C ARG A 23 9.33 -14.30 -5.05
N ALA A 24 8.07 -14.74 -5.11
CA ALA A 24 7.71 -16.00 -5.77
C ALA A 24 8.01 -15.96 -7.28
N MET A 25 7.65 -14.86 -7.95
CA MET A 25 7.95 -14.61 -9.36
C MET A 25 9.45 -14.54 -9.63
N SER A 26 10.21 -13.88 -8.77
CA SER A 26 11.67 -13.80 -8.87
C SER A 26 12.33 -15.17 -8.71
N LEU A 27 11.84 -16.00 -7.77
CA LEU A 27 12.38 -17.33 -7.52
C LEU A 27 12.11 -18.27 -8.71
N SER A 28 10.89 -18.28 -9.25
CA SER A 28 10.52 -19.07 -10.42
C SER A 28 11.33 -18.68 -11.65
N GLY A 29 11.47 -17.38 -11.90
CA GLY A 29 12.30 -16.85 -13.00
C GLY A 29 13.77 -17.20 -12.85
N MET A 30 14.30 -17.23 -11.61
CA MET A 30 15.69 -17.64 -11.35
C MET A 30 15.90 -19.13 -11.64
N CYS A 31 14.94 -20.01 -11.30
CA CYS A 31 15.00 -21.43 -11.66
C CYS A 31 15.00 -21.64 -13.17
N VAL A 32 14.19 -20.91 -13.91
CA VAL A 32 14.16 -20.98 -15.37
C VAL A 32 15.46 -20.45 -15.97
N ALA A 33 16.02 -19.37 -15.46
CA ALA A 33 17.30 -18.81 -15.91
C ALA A 33 18.48 -19.79 -15.66
N LEU A 34 18.48 -20.52 -14.53
CA LEU A 34 19.47 -21.54 -14.23
C LEU A 34 19.35 -22.76 -15.15
N SER A 35 18.14 -23.19 -15.50
CA SER A 35 17.96 -24.27 -16.47
C SER A 35 18.40 -23.87 -17.87
N ALA A 36 18.22 -22.61 -18.25
CA ALA A 36 18.70 -22.04 -19.50
C ALA A 36 20.25 -21.97 -19.57
N ALA A 37 20.94 -21.96 -18.42
CA ALA A 37 22.40 -21.95 -18.35
C ALA A 37 23.07 -23.17 -19.00
N LEU A 38 22.34 -24.27 -19.16
CA LEU A 38 22.83 -25.48 -19.83
C LEU A 38 22.88 -25.34 -21.36
N VAL A 39 22.14 -24.39 -21.93
CA VAL A 39 21.94 -24.22 -23.38
C VAL A 39 22.56 -22.93 -23.92
N TYR A 40 22.61 -21.87 -23.08
CA TYR A 40 23.03 -20.54 -23.50
C TYR A 40 24.42 -20.15 -23.00
N ASP A 41 25.01 -19.16 -23.67
CA ASP A 41 26.30 -18.55 -23.32
C ASP A 41 26.28 -17.96 -21.90
N LYS A 42 27.39 -18.05 -21.19
CA LYS A 42 27.60 -17.52 -19.83
C LYS A 42 27.20 -16.05 -19.69
N LYS A 43 27.46 -15.22 -20.71
CA LYS A 43 27.08 -13.78 -20.71
C LYS A 43 25.57 -13.60 -20.69
N THR A 44 24.84 -14.35 -21.51
CA THR A 44 23.36 -14.29 -21.61
C THR A 44 22.71 -14.74 -20.31
N VAL A 45 23.23 -15.79 -19.67
CA VAL A 45 22.73 -16.30 -18.39
C VAL A 45 22.87 -15.27 -17.28
N VAL A 46 24.04 -14.65 -17.14
CA VAL A 46 24.27 -13.60 -16.13
C VAL A 46 23.32 -12.42 -16.34
N LEU A 47 23.13 -11.99 -17.59
CA LEU A 47 22.24 -10.90 -17.91
C LEU A 47 20.78 -11.23 -17.62
N SER A 48 20.35 -12.47 -17.89
CA SER A 48 19.00 -12.96 -17.58
C SER A 48 18.72 -13.02 -16.09
N ILE A 49 19.66 -13.50 -15.30
CA ILE A 49 19.53 -13.53 -13.82
C ILE A 49 19.41 -12.10 -13.29
N LEU A 50 20.26 -11.19 -13.76
CA LEU A 50 20.23 -9.80 -13.35
C LEU A 50 18.89 -9.13 -13.70
N GLY A 51 18.42 -9.35 -14.94
CA GLY A 51 17.14 -8.81 -15.41
C GLY A 51 15.95 -9.34 -14.62
N THR A 52 15.93 -10.63 -14.30
CA THR A 52 14.87 -11.25 -13.47
C THR A 52 14.86 -10.69 -12.05
N TYR A 53 16.04 -10.50 -11.47
CA TYR A 53 16.16 -9.90 -10.13
C TYR A 53 15.65 -8.45 -10.10
N PHE A 54 16.05 -7.62 -11.05
CA PHE A 54 15.54 -6.25 -11.16
C PHE A 54 14.04 -6.21 -11.42
N ASN A 55 13.54 -7.09 -12.27
CA ASN A 55 12.10 -7.16 -12.54
C ASN A 55 11.30 -7.50 -11.28
N GLY A 56 11.80 -8.42 -10.43
CA GLY A 56 11.18 -8.75 -9.16
C GLY A 56 11.11 -7.55 -8.21
N ILE A 57 12.18 -6.78 -8.08
CA ILE A 57 12.21 -5.56 -7.24
C ILE A 57 11.22 -4.49 -7.76
N ILE A 58 11.19 -4.28 -9.07
CA ILE A 58 10.29 -3.30 -9.69
C ILE A 58 8.84 -3.70 -9.47
N LEU A 59 8.49 -4.97 -9.66
CA LEU A 59 7.14 -5.49 -9.44
C LEU A 59 6.72 -5.34 -7.98
N ASP A 60 7.57 -5.69 -7.03
CA ASP A 60 7.29 -5.51 -5.60
C ASP A 60 7.01 -4.04 -5.27
N TYR A 61 7.84 -3.14 -5.77
CA TYR A 61 7.65 -1.70 -5.54
C TYR A 61 6.34 -1.18 -6.14
N PHE A 62 6.03 -1.54 -7.40
CA PHE A 62 4.84 -1.03 -8.08
C PHE A 62 3.53 -1.67 -7.58
N ILE A 63 3.53 -2.98 -7.30
CA ILE A 63 2.31 -3.68 -6.91
C ILE A 63 1.98 -3.46 -5.43
N PHE A 64 2.98 -3.57 -4.55
CA PHE A 64 2.73 -3.51 -3.10
C PHE A 64 2.68 -2.09 -2.57
N ASP A 65 3.48 -1.15 -3.07
CA ASP A 65 3.46 0.22 -2.58
C ASP A 65 2.22 1.00 -3.03
N ASN A 66 1.68 0.67 -4.20
CA ASN A 66 0.50 1.34 -4.73
C ASN A 66 -0.82 0.93 -4.05
N ASN A 67 -0.86 -0.25 -3.41
CA ASN A 67 -2.05 -0.78 -2.73
C ASN A 67 -2.06 -0.53 -1.22
N LYS A 68 -1.05 0.13 -0.66
CA LYS A 68 -1.01 0.45 0.76
C LYS A 68 -2.02 1.54 1.10
N LYS A 69 -2.93 1.22 2.01
CA LYS A 69 -3.85 2.20 2.60
C LYS A 69 -3.16 2.97 3.71
N ARG A 70 -3.63 4.18 3.94
CA ARG A 70 -3.11 5.07 4.98
C ARG A 70 -4.19 5.34 6.02
N ARG A 71 -3.86 5.10 7.28
CA ARG A 71 -4.64 5.57 8.41
C ARG A 71 -4.18 6.97 8.74
N VAL A 72 -5.07 7.92 8.62
CA VAL A 72 -4.81 9.33 8.91
C VAL A 72 -5.59 9.71 10.17
N CYS A 73 -4.87 10.21 11.16
CA CYS A 73 -5.41 10.74 12.41
C CYS A 73 -5.27 12.26 12.37
N ILE A 74 -6.35 12.99 12.56
CA ILE A 74 -6.40 14.43 12.39
C ILE A 74 -7.05 15.08 13.60
N ILE A 75 -6.36 16.05 14.20
CA ILE A 75 -6.88 16.91 15.25
C ILE A 75 -7.00 18.32 14.64
N THR A 76 -8.20 18.87 14.58
CA THR A 76 -8.50 20.16 13.98
C THR A 76 -9.63 20.87 14.71
N GLU A 77 -9.63 22.18 14.70
CA GLU A 77 -10.75 22.98 15.22
C GLU A 77 -11.97 22.99 14.26
N LYS A 78 -11.77 22.64 12.99
CA LYS A 78 -12.82 22.63 11.94
C LYS A 78 -13.39 21.24 11.66
N GLU A 79 -13.70 20.49 12.71
CA GLU A 79 -14.13 19.10 12.65
C GLU A 79 -15.30 18.84 11.71
N GLU A 80 -16.36 19.66 11.80
CA GLU A 80 -17.58 19.45 11.04
C GLU A 80 -17.35 19.57 9.51
N LYS A 81 -16.52 20.52 9.08
CA LYS A 81 -16.15 20.68 7.68
C LYS A 81 -15.34 19.49 7.18
N LEU A 82 -14.38 19.05 7.98
CA LEU A 82 -13.54 17.90 7.65
C LEU A 82 -14.37 16.61 7.59
N ARG A 83 -15.27 16.40 8.53
CA ARG A 83 -16.20 15.28 8.55
C ARG A 83 -17.05 15.22 7.30
N GLN A 84 -17.64 16.36 6.92
CA GLN A 84 -18.45 16.44 5.72
C GLN A 84 -17.64 16.16 4.45
N PHE A 85 -16.43 16.66 4.34
CA PHE A 85 -15.53 16.39 3.22
C PHE A 85 -15.18 14.90 3.12
N ILE A 86 -14.82 14.25 4.24
CA ILE A 86 -14.49 12.82 4.25
C ILE A 86 -15.68 11.97 3.79
N ILE A 87 -16.88 12.27 4.25
CA ILE A 87 -18.09 11.50 3.95
C ILE A 87 -18.60 11.77 2.53
N LYS A 88 -18.71 13.05 2.13
CA LYS A 88 -19.35 13.43 0.87
C LYS A 88 -18.41 13.39 -0.33
N ASP A 89 -17.17 13.86 -0.17
CA ASP A 89 -16.24 13.99 -1.30
C ASP A 89 -15.31 12.78 -1.44
N LEU A 90 -14.88 12.19 -0.32
CA LEU A 90 -14.03 11.02 -0.33
C LEU A 90 -14.82 9.71 -0.24
N HIS A 91 -16.10 9.76 0.11
CA HIS A 91 -16.94 8.57 0.36
C HIS A 91 -16.26 7.57 1.30
N SER A 92 -15.50 8.06 2.26
CA SER A 92 -14.72 7.27 3.22
C SER A 92 -15.35 7.33 4.59
N GLY A 93 -15.22 6.22 5.35
CA GLY A 93 -15.63 6.18 6.75
C GLY A 93 -14.68 7.00 7.61
N ALA A 94 -15.22 7.67 8.62
CA ALA A 94 -14.44 8.34 9.66
C ALA A 94 -14.93 7.93 11.04
N THR A 95 -14.00 7.80 11.98
CA THR A 95 -14.29 7.54 13.39
C THR A 95 -13.74 8.70 14.21
N ILE A 96 -14.52 9.19 15.16
CA ILE A 96 -14.14 10.31 16.02
C ILE A 96 -13.89 9.77 17.42
N TYR A 97 -12.74 10.14 17.98
CA TYR A 97 -12.37 9.83 19.37
C TYR A 97 -12.17 11.12 20.16
N GLU A 98 -12.65 11.16 21.40
CA GLU A 98 -12.25 12.21 22.32
C GLU A 98 -10.83 11.94 22.82
N ALA A 99 -9.95 12.91 22.63
CA ALA A 99 -8.58 12.91 23.11
C ALA A 99 -8.38 14.06 24.11
N ILE A 100 -7.53 13.87 25.09
CA ILE A 100 -7.18 14.91 26.05
C ILE A 100 -5.72 15.31 25.82
N GLY A 101 -5.48 16.58 25.57
CA GLY A 101 -4.14 17.12 25.44
C GLY A 101 -3.36 17.00 26.76
N ALA A 102 -2.19 16.37 26.72
CA ALA A 102 -1.40 16.13 27.94
C ALA A 102 -0.84 17.42 28.56
N TYR A 103 -0.68 18.48 27.80
CA TYR A 103 -0.07 19.74 28.26
C TYR A 103 -1.08 20.63 28.98
N ASN A 104 -2.25 20.84 28.39
CA ASN A 104 -3.26 21.77 28.88
C ASN A 104 -4.53 21.12 29.42
N LEU A 105 -4.61 19.78 29.33
CA LEU A 105 -5.78 18.95 29.71
C LEU A 105 -7.07 19.35 28.96
N GLU A 106 -6.93 20.02 27.82
CA GLU A 106 -8.08 20.35 26.96
C GLU A 106 -8.54 19.13 26.18
N LYS A 107 -9.85 19.06 25.97
CA LYS A 107 -10.47 18.03 25.17
C LYS A 107 -10.40 18.42 23.70
N HIS A 108 -9.93 17.50 22.88
CA HIS A 108 -9.90 17.59 21.42
C HIS A 108 -10.56 16.36 20.82
N ASN A 109 -11.11 16.51 19.64
CA ASN A 109 -11.62 15.37 18.89
C ASN A 109 -10.59 14.95 17.84
N GLU A 110 -10.20 13.69 17.86
CA GLU A 110 -9.35 13.07 16.87
C GLU A 110 -10.19 12.35 15.83
N ILE A 111 -10.10 12.76 14.58
CA ILE A 111 -10.78 12.14 13.46
C ILE A 111 -9.83 11.15 12.79
N ILE A 112 -10.23 9.88 12.79
CA ILE A 112 -9.46 8.81 12.17
C ILE A 112 -10.17 8.35 10.90
N THR A 113 -9.46 8.36 9.79
CA THR A 113 -9.95 7.86 8.51
C THR A 113 -8.90 6.98 7.83
N ILE A 114 -9.36 6.05 7.00
CA ILE A 114 -8.48 5.19 6.21
C ILE A 114 -8.74 5.49 4.74
N VAL A 115 -7.71 5.95 4.07
CA VAL A 115 -7.77 6.45 2.70
C VAL A 115 -6.71 5.81 1.81
N ASP A 116 -6.99 5.78 0.52
CA ASP A 116 -6.04 5.39 -0.50
C ASP A 116 -5.06 6.54 -0.81
N LYS A 117 -4.01 6.27 -1.56
CA LYS A 117 -2.97 7.25 -1.90
C LYS A 117 -3.54 8.49 -2.63
N SER A 118 -4.50 8.29 -3.53
CA SER A 118 -5.17 9.39 -4.27
C SER A 118 -6.09 10.21 -3.38
N GLU A 119 -6.85 9.53 -2.51
CA GLU A 119 -7.74 10.18 -1.53
C GLU A 119 -6.94 10.96 -0.48
N TYR A 120 -5.81 10.41 -0.06
CA TYR A 120 -4.88 11.08 0.85
C TYR A 120 -4.39 12.43 0.29
N GLN A 121 -4.04 12.48 -0.99
CA GLN A 121 -3.61 13.74 -1.62
C GLN A 121 -4.72 14.79 -1.61
N LYS A 122 -5.97 14.40 -1.91
CA LYS A 122 -7.14 15.29 -1.86
C LYS A 122 -7.41 15.76 -0.42
N LEU A 123 -7.33 14.86 0.55
CA LEU A 123 -7.51 15.14 1.96
C LEU A 123 -6.49 16.18 2.46
N MET A 124 -5.21 15.95 2.14
CA MET A 124 -4.14 16.88 2.52
C MET A 124 -4.28 18.25 1.88
N ALA A 125 -4.68 18.31 0.60
CA ALA A 125 -4.94 19.58 -0.08
C ALA A 125 -6.09 20.35 0.58
N PHE A 126 -7.17 19.65 0.99
CA PHE A 126 -8.30 20.23 1.70
C PHE A 126 -7.89 20.78 3.07
N ILE A 127 -7.17 19.97 3.87
CA ILE A 127 -6.75 20.38 5.21
C ILE A 127 -5.79 21.57 5.14
N ASN A 128 -4.81 21.57 4.25
CA ASN A 128 -3.89 22.68 4.09
C ASN A 128 -4.59 23.99 3.70
N LYS A 129 -5.72 23.89 2.99
CA LYS A 129 -6.53 25.06 2.62
C LYS A 129 -7.40 25.57 3.76
N GLU A 130 -8.04 24.67 4.50
CA GLU A 130 -9.02 25.02 5.53
C GLU A 130 -8.40 25.28 6.90
N ASP A 131 -7.45 24.44 7.31
CA ASP A 131 -6.77 24.52 8.60
C ASP A 131 -5.29 24.12 8.50
N PRO A 132 -4.40 25.05 8.14
CA PRO A 132 -2.97 24.78 8.04
C PRO A 132 -2.29 24.39 9.37
N LYS A 133 -2.97 24.64 10.51
CA LYS A 133 -2.45 24.30 11.86
C LYS A 133 -2.93 22.96 12.39
N ALA A 134 -3.73 22.22 11.62
CA ALA A 134 -4.21 20.91 12.02
C ALA A 134 -3.04 19.96 12.30
N PHE A 135 -3.15 19.21 13.40
CA PHE A 135 -2.17 18.17 13.72
C PHE A 135 -2.55 16.87 13.00
N ILE A 136 -1.63 16.34 12.20
CA ILE A 136 -1.90 15.18 11.35
C ILE A 136 -0.82 14.13 11.60
N THR A 137 -1.25 12.90 11.92
CA THR A 137 -0.39 11.72 11.94
C THR A 137 -0.84 10.71 10.90
N VAL A 138 0.12 10.10 10.20
CA VAL A 138 -0.15 9.16 9.10
C VAL A 138 0.57 7.85 9.36
N TYR A 139 -0.19 6.76 9.34
CA TYR A 139 0.32 5.41 9.47
C TYR A 139 0.05 4.60 8.20
N ASN A 140 1.01 3.80 7.77
CA ASN A 140 0.80 2.85 6.70
C ASN A 140 0.09 1.61 7.24
N VAL A 141 -0.98 1.19 6.60
CA VAL A 141 -1.76 0.01 6.98
C VAL A 141 -1.38 -1.14 6.04
N SER A 142 -0.76 -2.18 6.59
CA SER A 142 -0.32 -3.34 5.81
C SER A 142 -1.46 -4.32 5.54
N ASN A 143 -2.33 -4.54 6.53
CA ASN A 143 -3.46 -5.46 6.42
C ASN A 143 -4.72 -4.83 6.98
N MET A 144 -5.79 -4.85 6.21
CA MET A 144 -7.10 -4.38 6.61
C MET A 144 -8.18 -5.33 6.10
N ARG A 145 -9.05 -5.79 7.00
CA ARG A 145 -10.28 -6.48 6.62
C ARG A 145 -11.38 -5.44 6.55
N TYR A 146 -11.89 -5.19 5.36
CA TYR A 146 -12.75 -4.06 5.05
C TYR A 146 -13.98 -4.52 4.29
N GLN A 147 -15.16 -3.98 4.65
CA GLN A 147 -16.34 -4.06 3.81
C GLN A 147 -16.26 -2.97 2.73
N PRO A 148 -16.60 -3.28 1.47
CA PRO A 148 -16.52 -2.29 0.41
C PRO A 148 -17.38 -1.08 0.73
N LYS A 149 -16.93 0.09 0.28
CA LYS A 149 -17.66 1.37 0.39
C LYS A 149 -19.03 1.21 -0.27
N ILE A 150 -20.05 1.68 0.41
CA ILE A 150 -21.43 1.74 -0.08
C ILE A 150 -21.57 2.90 -1.04
#